data_a1ed9e8d81afc169b5b1930ab5350048
#
_entry.id   a1ed9e8d81afc169b5b1930ab5350048
#
_cell.length_a   1.000
_cell.length_b   1.000
_cell.length_c   1.000
_cell.angle_alpha   90.00
_cell.angle_beta   90.00
_cell.angle_gamma   90.00
#
_symmetry.space_group_name_H-M   'P 1'
#
loop_
_entity.id
_entity.type
_entity.pdbx_description
1 polymer ?
#
loop_
_entity_poly.entity_id
_entity_poly.type
_entity_poly.pdbx_seq_one_letter_code
_entity_poly.pdbx_strand_id
1 'polypeptide(L)'
;SKNGFERKNMLTERAEIHYHNRLKEMTQEIKPYSGHDTVGMVCLDEHDKMTSATSTSGLFMKRSGRVGDSPVSGSGFYVDSEVGGASATGLGEDVMKGCVSYEIVRMMKEGMHPQAACEKAVNTFSKELIKRRGEAGDMSLIAMNNKGEWGCATNIEGFSFVVATPELEPTVFVVKHEGEHSVFEKASQEWLDDYMRTRTAPLVRK
;
A
#
# COMPACT_ATOMS: atom_id res chain seq x y z
N SER A 1 -14.12 -16.18 23.13
CA SER A 1 -13.26 -16.63 22.01
C SER A 1 -12.12 -17.46 22.58
N LYS A 2 -11.56 -18.40 21.80
CA LYS A 2 -10.43 -19.24 22.22
C LYS A 2 -9.19 -18.42 22.65
N ASN A 3 -9.07 -17.17 22.20
CA ASN A 3 -7.91 -16.31 22.42
C ASN A 3 -8.17 -15.20 23.45
N GLY A 4 -9.27 -15.27 24.22
CA GLY A 4 -9.59 -14.30 25.27
C GLY A 4 -10.13 -12.95 24.80
N PHE A 5 -10.24 -12.71 23.49
CA PHE A 5 -10.80 -11.47 22.95
C PHE A 5 -12.33 -11.49 22.96
N GLU A 6 -12.91 -10.40 23.42
CA GLU A 6 -14.35 -10.20 23.38
C GLU A 6 -14.84 -9.98 21.93
N ARG A 7 -15.99 -10.55 21.58
CA ARG A 7 -16.65 -10.23 20.31
C ARG A 7 -17.43 -8.92 20.47
N LYS A 8 -17.04 -7.92 19.69
CA LYS A 8 -17.74 -6.62 19.63
C LYS A 8 -17.71 -6.04 18.23
N ASN A 9 -18.62 -5.11 17.95
CA ASN A 9 -18.58 -4.30 16.74
C ASN A 9 -17.37 -3.36 16.84
N MET A 10 -16.45 -3.47 15.90
CA MET A 10 -15.23 -2.63 15.80
C MET A 10 -15.37 -1.50 14.78
N LEU A 11 -16.56 -1.36 14.15
CA LEU A 11 -16.80 -0.25 13.24
C LEU A 11 -16.81 1.06 14.03
N THR A 12 -16.09 2.06 13.51
CA THR A 12 -16.28 3.45 13.93
C THR A 12 -17.62 3.94 13.39
N GLU A 13 -18.20 4.98 14.00
CA GLU A 13 -19.44 5.59 13.50
C GLU A 13 -19.32 5.99 12.01
N ARG A 14 -18.19 6.56 11.62
CA ARG A 14 -17.88 6.90 10.22
C ARG A 14 -17.91 5.67 9.30
N ALA A 15 -17.27 4.59 9.72
CA ALA A 15 -17.24 3.33 8.95
C ALA A 15 -18.63 2.70 8.84
N GLU A 16 -19.45 2.77 9.89
CA GLU A 16 -20.84 2.29 9.88
C GLU A 16 -21.72 3.09 8.91
N ILE A 17 -21.62 4.42 8.93
CA ILE A 17 -22.34 5.29 7.98
C ILE A 17 -21.92 4.95 6.55
N HIS A 18 -20.62 4.84 6.28
CA HIS A 18 -20.10 4.50 4.96
C HIS A 18 -20.60 3.14 4.47
N TYR A 19 -20.60 2.13 5.35
CA TYR A 19 -21.10 0.80 5.04
C TYR A 19 -22.58 0.80 4.68
N HIS A 20 -23.43 1.48 5.47
CA HIS A 20 -24.86 1.54 5.20
C HIS A 20 -25.21 2.35 3.95
N ASN A 21 -24.50 3.45 3.69
CA ASN A 21 -24.67 4.21 2.45
C ASN A 21 -24.34 3.35 1.23
N ARG A 22 -23.23 2.60 1.30
CA ARG A 22 -22.82 1.71 0.21
C ARG A 22 -23.82 0.59 -0.03
N LEU A 23 -24.37 -0.02 1.01
CA LEU A 23 -25.41 -1.03 0.86
C LEU A 23 -26.65 -0.52 0.12
N LYS A 24 -27.05 0.73 0.35
CA LYS A 24 -28.19 1.36 -0.36
C LYS A 24 -27.90 1.63 -1.84
N GLU A 25 -26.64 1.92 -2.17
CA GLU A 25 -26.20 2.18 -3.56
C GLU A 25 -26.08 0.89 -4.38
N MET A 26 -25.94 -0.25 -3.72
CA MET A 26 -25.72 -1.55 -4.38
C MET A 26 -27.04 -2.23 -4.67
N THR A 27 -27.49 -2.17 -5.93
CA THR A 27 -28.79 -2.70 -6.31
C THR A 27 -28.80 -4.17 -6.76
N GLN A 28 -27.67 -4.79 -7.15
CA GLN A 28 -27.68 -6.17 -7.65
C GLN A 28 -26.42 -7.02 -7.42
N GLU A 29 -25.22 -6.50 -7.25
CA GLU A 29 -24.00 -7.27 -6.98
C GLU A 29 -23.10 -6.58 -5.95
N ILE A 30 -22.66 -7.36 -4.96
CA ILE A 30 -21.63 -6.88 -4.03
C ILE A 30 -20.28 -6.91 -4.75
N LYS A 31 -19.95 -5.82 -5.44
CA LYS A 31 -18.58 -5.59 -5.91
C LYS A 31 -17.77 -4.92 -4.82
N PRO A 32 -16.59 -5.46 -4.50
CA PRO A 32 -15.69 -4.79 -3.58
C PRO A 32 -15.40 -3.36 -4.08
N TYR A 33 -15.36 -2.42 -3.15
CA TYR A 33 -14.99 -1.05 -3.47
C TYR A 33 -13.52 -0.99 -3.86
N SER A 34 -13.20 -0.23 -4.91
CA SER A 34 -11.83 -0.02 -5.41
C SER A 34 -11.04 0.99 -4.55
N GLY A 35 -11.22 0.98 -3.25
CA GLY A 35 -10.49 1.84 -2.33
C GLY A 35 -9.60 1.02 -1.40
N HIS A 36 -8.35 1.39 -1.28
CA HIS A 36 -7.37 0.72 -0.41
C HIS A 36 -7.00 1.67 0.72
N ASP A 37 -7.22 1.24 1.95
CA ASP A 37 -6.75 1.93 3.16
C ASP A 37 -5.75 1.02 3.86
N THR A 38 -4.51 1.07 3.42
CA THR A 38 -3.38 0.34 4.02
C THR A 38 -2.30 1.32 4.39
N VAL A 39 -1.77 1.19 5.59
CA VAL A 39 -0.53 1.85 6.00
C VAL A 39 0.57 0.81 5.94
N GLY A 40 1.66 1.13 5.24
CA GLY A 40 2.87 0.33 5.17
C GLY A 40 4.09 1.16 5.58
N MET A 41 5.08 0.51 6.14
CA MET A 41 6.27 1.15 6.69
C MET A 41 7.50 0.28 6.48
N VAL A 42 8.62 0.92 6.16
CA VAL A 42 9.97 0.33 6.21
C VAL A 42 10.85 1.28 7.01
N CYS A 43 11.55 0.77 8.00
CA CYS A 43 12.44 1.54 8.87
C CYS A 43 13.82 0.90 8.94
N LEU A 44 14.84 1.75 9.03
CA LEU A 44 16.22 1.41 9.37
C LEU A 44 16.58 2.14 10.66
N ASP A 45 17.07 1.41 11.67
CA ASP A 45 17.48 1.99 12.95
C ASP A 45 18.98 2.28 13.02
N GLU A 46 19.42 2.90 14.11
CA GLU A 46 20.81 3.26 14.37
C GLU A 46 21.74 2.06 14.60
N HIS A 47 21.19 0.85 14.65
CA HIS A 47 21.94 -0.41 14.79
C HIS A 47 21.93 -1.24 13.52
N ASP A 48 21.64 -0.62 12.37
CA ASP A 48 21.52 -1.26 11.06
C ASP A 48 20.45 -2.38 11.00
N LYS A 49 19.44 -2.31 11.90
CA LYS A 49 18.30 -3.21 11.87
C LYS A 49 17.15 -2.62 11.07
N MET A 50 16.60 -3.42 10.21
CA MET A 50 15.45 -3.02 9.41
C MET A 50 14.16 -3.68 9.91
N THR A 51 13.08 -2.95 9.83
CA THR A 51 11.74 -3.42 10.16
C THR A 51 10.78 -3.01 9.07
N SER A 52 9.88 -3.91 8.70
CA SER A 52 8.74 -3.61 7.83
C SER A 52 7.45 -4.02 8.51
N ALA A 53 6.43 -3.17 8.37
CA ALA A 53 5.13 -3.41 8.99
C ALA A 53 4.00 -2.91 8.09
N THR A 54 2.82 -3.49 8.27
CA THR A 54 1.59 -3.08 7.59
C THR A 54 0.43 -3.05 8.57
N SER A 55 -0.53 -2.17 8.31
CA SER A 55 -1.80 -2.11 9.03
C SER A 55 -2.93 -1.81 8.05
N THR A 56 -4.00 -2.61 8.12
CA THR A 56 -5.16 -2.46 7.25
C THR A 56 -6.41 -3.06 7.86
N SER A 57 -7.58 -2.58 7.47
CA SER A 57 -8.84 -3.28 7.66
C SER A 57 -9.23 -4.16 6.46
N GLY A 58 -8.35 -4.26 5.47
CA GLY A 58 -8.54 -5.03 4.24
C GLY A 58 -9.42 -4.30 3.22
N LEU A 59 -9.94 -5.05 2.27
CA LEU A 59 -10.81 -4.51 1.22
C LEU A 59 -12.18 -4.15 1.79
N PHE A 60 -12.69 -2.97 1.45
CA PHE A 60 -14.03 -2.54 1.84
C PHE A 60 -15.10 -3.46 1.22
N MET A 61 -16.10 -3.84 1.99
CA MET A 61 -17.13 -4.81 1.60
C MET A 61 -16.61 -6.23 1.28
N LYS A 62 -15.42 -6.58 1.72
CA LYS A 62 -14.91 -7.95 1.55
C LYS A 62 -15.84 -8.98 2.18
N ARG A 63 -15.86 -10.17 1.62
CA ARG A 63 -16.56 -11.32 2.20
C ARG A 63 -15.85 -11.79 3.47
N SER A 64 -16.61 -12.37 4.38
CA SER A 64 -16.06 -13.01 5.58
C SER A 64 -15.02 -14.06 5.21
N GLY A 65 -13.85 -14.01 5.87
CA GLY A 65 -12.71 -14.89 5.59
C GLY A 65 -11.75 -14.43 4.50
N ARG A 66 -12.04 -13.33 3.76
CA ARG A 66 -11.09 -12.78 2.78
C ARG A 66 -9.86 -12.23 3.50
N VAL A 67 -8.71 -12.63 3.04
CA VAL A 67 -7.40 -12.12 3.43
C VAL A 67 -6.73 -11.49 2.20
N GLY A 68 -6.17 -10.31 2.35
CA GLY A 68 -5.36 -9.63 1.33
C GLY A 68 -3.86 -9.84 1.55
N ASP A 69 -3.07 -9.03 0.88
CA ASP A 69 -1.61 -9.04 0.92
C ASP A 69 -1.01 -8.64 2.27
N SER A 70 -1.62 -7.65 2.95
CA SER A 70 -1.02 -6.98 4.10
C SER A 70 -0.54 -7.91 5.23
N PRO A 71 -1.23 -9.00 5.63
CA PRO A 71 -0.72 -9.90 6.67
C PRO A 71 0.23 -10.98 6.15
N VAL A 72 0.56 -10.98 4.85
CA VAL A 72 1.33 -12.05 4.21
C VAL A 72 2.76 -11.58 3.95
N SER A 73 3.73 -12.16 4.69
CA SER A 73 5.15 -11.91 4.46
C SER A 73 5.55 -12.28 3.02
N GLY A 74 6.32 -11.41 2.39
CA GLY A 74 6.69 -11.52 0.98
C GLY A 74 5.72 -10.80 0.04
N SER A 75 4.50 -10.55 0.46
CA SER A 75 3.46 -9.90 -0.35
C SER A 75 3.26 -8.44 0.07
N GLY A 76 2.54 -8.18 1.17
CA GLY A 76 2.28 -6.82 1.66
C GLY A 76 3.50 -6.18 2.31
N PHE A 77 4.43 -6.97 2.80
CA PHE A 77 5.70 -6.53 3.36
C PHE A 77 6.76 -7.64 3.30
N TYR A 78 8.01 -7.24 3.27
CA TYR A 78 9.16 -8.13 3.45
C TYR A 78 10.37 -7.33 3.92
N VAL A 79 11.24 -7.95 4.72
CA VAL A 79 12.47 -7.31 5.21
C VAL A 79 13.58 -8.33 5.44
N ASP A 80 14.80 -7.95 5.07
CA ASP A 80 16.07 -8.60 5.36
C ASP A 80 17.06 -7.49 5.73
N SER A 81 17.50 -7.42 7.00
CA SER A 81 18.38 -6.33 7.45
C SER A 81 19.72 -6.27 6.73
N GLU A 82 20.16 -7.35 6.11
CA GLU A 82 21.40 -7.36 5.31
C GLU A 82 21.19 -6.76 3.90
N VAL A 83 19.94 -6.55 3.48
CA VAL A 83 19.60 -6.12 2.12
C VAL A 83 18.73 -4.88 2.12
N GLY A 84 17.53 -5.00 2.70
CA GLY A 84 16.53 -3.95 2.64
C GLY A 84 15.14 -4.46 3.01
N GLY A 85 14.15 -3.58 2.89
CA GLY A 85 12.75 -3.89 3.11
C GLY A 85 11.85 -3.26 2.08
N ALA A 86 10.65 -3.81 1.94
CA ALA A 86 9.61 -3.27 1.08
C ALA A 86 8.23 -3.43 1.73
N SER A 87 7.31 -2.54 1.36
CA SER A 87 5.90 -2.63 1.70
C SER A 87 5.04 -2.28 0.49
N ALA A 88 3.91 -2.98 0.37
CA ALA A 88 3.01 -2.89 -0.76
C ALA A 88 1.57 -2.64 -0.33
N THR A 89 0.81 -1.99 -1.19
CA THR A 89 -0.64 -1.86 -1.11
C THR A 89 -1.26 -1.94 -2.49
N GLY A 90 -2.57 -2.15 -2.55
CA GLY A 90 -3.28 -2.19 -3.81
C GLY A 90 -4.32 -3.31 -3.85
N LEU A 91 -4.55 -3.92 -5.01
CA LEU A 91 -5.37 -5.12 -5.10
C LEU A 91 -4.63 -6.29 -4.49
N GLY A 92 -4.98 -6.62 -3.23
CA GLY A 92 -4.26 -7.59 -2.42
C GLY A 92 -4.07 -8.96 -3.06
N GLU A 93 -5.06 -9.41 -3.84
CA GLU A 93 -5.01 -10.66 -4.59
C GLU A 93 -3.91 -10.69 -5.66
N ASP A 94 -3.61 -9.54 -6.26
CA ASP A 94 -2.53 -9.43 -7.24
C ASP A 94 -1.18 -9.29 -6.53
N VAL A 95 -1.09 -8.43 -5.53
CA VAL A 95 0.12 -8.26 -4.73
C VAL A 95 0.58 -9.60 -4.14
N MET A 96 -0.36 -10.43 -3.66
CA MET A 96 -0.05 -11.79 -3.17
C MET A 96 0.48 -12.71 -4.26
N LYS A 97 -0.14 -12.73 -5.45
CA LYS A 97 0.31 -13.59 -6.55
C LYS A 97 1.73 -13.27 -7.02
N GLY A 98 2.10 -11.99 -6.96
CA GLY A 98 3.43 -11.53 -7.33
C GLY A 98 4.48 -11.67 -6.25
N CYS A 99 4.11 -11.94 -4.98
CA CYS A 99 5.02 -11.85 -3.83
C CYS A 99 5.89 -10.56 -3.90
N VAL A 100 5.25 -9.42 -4.17
CA VAL A 100 5.89 -8.24 -4.77
C VAL A 100 6.93 -7.63 -3.83
N SER A 101 6.67 -7.62 -2.51
CA SER A 101 7.64 -7.09 -1.55
C SER A 101 8.90 -7.96 -1.46
N TYR A 102 8.76 -9.29 -1.51
CA TYR A 102 9.90 -10.21 -1.57
C TYR A 102 10.70 -10.03 -2.86
N GLU A 103 10.01 -9.90 -4.00
CA GLU A 103 10.66 -9.73 -5.31
C GLU A 103 11.51 -8.45 -5.36
N ILE A 104 11.04 -7.35 -4.77
CA ILE A 104 11.81 -6.11 -4.66
C ILE A 104 13.07 -6.33 -3.83
N VAL A 105 12.96 -6.94 -2.64
CA VAL A 105 14.13 -7.20 -1.78
C VAL A 105 15.10 -8.17 -2.45
N ARG A 106 14.61 -9.18 -3.17
CA ARG A 106 15.44 -10.07 -3.99
C ARG A 106 16.24 -9.31 -5.05
N MET A 107 15.60 -8.38 -5.77
CA MET A 107 16.30 -7.54 -6.77
C MET A 107 17.31 -6.60 -6.10
N MET A 108 17.00 -6.03 -4.94
CA MET A 108 17.97 -5.25 -4.16
C MET A 108 19.17 -6.09 -3.71
N LYS A 109 18.96 -7.35 -3.35
CA LYS A 109 20.04 -8.30 -3.02
C LYS A 109 20.97 -8.56 -4.20
N GLU A 110 20.47 -8.47 -5.42
CA GLU A 110 21.24 -8.54 -6.66
C GLU A 110 21.93 -7.20 -7.05
N GLY A 111 21.86 -6.19 -6.18
CA GLY A 111 22.51 -4.91 -6.34
C GLY A 111 21.65 -3.82 -7.01
N MET A 112 20.36 -4.07 -7.23
CA MET A 112 19.47 -3.06 -7.82
C MET A 112 19.14 -1.97 -6.80
N HIS A 113 19.16 -0.71 -7.24
CA HIS A 113 18.70 0.42 -6.41
C HIS A 113 17.20 0.28 -6.08
N PRO A 114 16.73 0.65 -4.87
CA PRO A 114 15.31 0.51 -4.47
C PRO A 114 14.32 1.09 -5.47
N GLN A 115 14.59 2.28 -6.03
CA GLN A 115 13.72 2.90 -7.04
C GLN A 115 13.56 2.00 -8.29
N ALA A 116 14.68 1.53 -8.85
CA ALA A 116 14.65 0.66 -10.01
C ALA A 116 13.99 -0.70 -9.72
N ALA A 117 14.17 -1.23 -8.52
CA ALA A 117 13.55 -2.48 -8.09
C ALA A 117 12.03 -2.33 -7.98
N CYS A 118 11.53 -1.23 -7.38
CA CYS A 118 10.11 -0.94 -7.29
C CYS A 118 9.48 -0.78 -8.69
N GLU A 119 10.06 0.04 -9.55
CA GLU A 119 9.55 0.25 -10.92
C GLU A 119 9.53 -1.05 -11.72
N LYS A 120 10.61 -1.82 -11.67
CA LYS A 120 10.69 -3.11 -12.37
C LYS A 120 9.64 -4.09 -11.86
N ALA A 121 9.43 -4.19 -10.54
CA ALA A 121 8.43 -5.08 -9.96
C ALA A 121 7.02 -4.73 -10.44
N VAL A 122 6.61 -3.46 -10.31
CA VAL A 122 5.28 -2.99 -10.75
C VAL A 122 5.07 -3.21 -12.23
N ASN A 123 6.02 -2.75 -13.05
CA ASN A 123 5.87 -2.79 -14.51
C ASN A 123 5.85 -4.22 -15.06
N THR A 124 6.78 -5.06 -14.61
CA THR A 124 6.85 -6.45 -15.07
C THR A 124 5.60 -7.20 -14.68
N PHE A 125 5.19 -7.09 -13.43
CA PHE A 125 4.05 -7.84 -12.94
C PHE A 125 2.71 -7.32 -13.50
N SER A 126 2.55 -6.01 -13.66
CA SER A 126 1.38 -5.44 -14.34
C SER A 126 1.26 -5.95 -15.78
N LYS A 127 2.37 -5.96 -16.55
CA LYS A 127 2.38 -6.52 -17.92
C LYS A 127 2.00 -8.01 -17.95
N GLU A 128 2.48 -8.79 -16.99
CA GLU A 128 2.11 -10.21 -16.88
C GLU A 128 0.62 -10.40 -16.61
N LEU A 129 0.05 -9.65 -15.68
CA LEU A 129 -1.36 -9.71 -15.34
C LEU A 129 -2.23 -9.31 -16.54
N ILE A 130 -1.88 -8.20 -17.22
CA ILE A 130 -2.58 -7.76 -18.45
C ILE A 130 -2.52 -8.86 -19.53
N LYS A 131 -1.35 -9.48 -19.74
CA LYS A 131 -1.21 -10.57 -20.70
C LYS A 131 -2.07 -11.79 -20.36
N ARG A 132 -2.22 -12.12 -19.05
CA ARG A 132 -2.93 -13.33 -18.60
C ARG A 132 -4.44 -13.15 -18.51
N ARG A 133 -4.92 -11.97 -18.20
CA ARG A 133 -6.35 -11.73 -17.92
C ARG A 133 -6.93 -10.42 -18.47
N GLY A 134 -6.13 -9.63 -19.20
CA GLY A 134 -6.55 -8.37 -19.82
C GLY A 134 -6.43 -7.13 -18.94
N GLU A 135 -6.14 -7.28 -17.64
CA GLU A 135 -6.04 -6.16 -16.69
C GLU A 135 -5.03 -6.44 -15.58
N ALA A 136 -4.51 -5.39 -14.95
CA ALA A 136 -3.78 -5.44 -13.69
C ALA A 136 -4.56 -4.65 -12.63
N GLY A 137 -4.54 -5.13 -11.40
CA GLY A 137 -5.05 -4.38 -10.25
C GLY A 137 -4.10 -3.26 -9.85
N ASP A 138 -4.61 -2.36 -9.04
CA ASP A 138 -3.83 -1.27 -8.44
C ASP A 138 -2.68 -1.83 -7.60
N MET A 139 -1.50 -1.26 -7.75
CA MET A 139 -0.31 -1.58 -6.96
C MET A 139 0.50 -0.32 -6.68
N SER A 140 0.86 -0.12 -5.41
CA SER A 140 1.74 0.95 -4.97
C SER A 140 2.72 0.40 -3.94
N LEU A 141 3.99 0.70 -4.09
CA LEU A 141 5.09 0.08 -3.39
C LEU A 141 6.06 1.13 -2.87
N ILE A 142 6.64 0.85 -1.72
CA ILE A 142 7.80 1.57 -1.18
C ILE A 142 8.89 0.56 -0.83
N ALA A 143 10.13 0.95 -0.98
CA ALA A 143 11.28 0.14 -0.55
C ALA A 143 12.41 1.02 -0.03
N MET A 144 13.24 0.44 0.82
CA MET A 144 14.47 1.04 1.30
C MET A 144 15.52 -0.05 1.47
N ASN A 145 16.76 0.23 1.08
CA ASN A 145 17.86 -0.68 1.33
C ASN A 145 18.54 -0.40 2.70
N ASN A 146 19.45 -1.25 3.09
CA ASN A 146 20.19 -1.11 4.36
C ASN A 146 21.22 0.03 4.39
N LYS A 147 21.28 0.85 3.33
CA LYS A 147 22.09 2.08 3.27
C LYS A 147 21.24 3.33 3.40
N GLY A 148 19.91 3.18 3.61
CA GLY A 148 18.96 4.28 3.68
C GLY A 148 18.54 4.86 2.31
N GLU A 149 19.00 4.29 1.20
CA GLU A 149 18.47 4.64 -0.13
C GLU A 149 17.06 4.08 -0.26
N TRP A 150 16.14 4.85 -0.80
CA TRP A 150 14.73 4.49 -0.89
C TRP A 150 14.19 4.65 -2.31
N GLY A 151 13.02 4.10 -2.54
CA GLY A 151 12.31 4.20 -3.80
C GLY A 151 10.83 3.85 -3.65
N CYS A 152 10.08 4.21 -4.67
CA CYS A 152 8.64 3.91 -4.75
C CYS A 152 8.23 3.62 -6.19
N ALA A 153 7.14 2.90 -6.35
CA ALA A 153 6.49 2.76 -7.65
C ALA A 153 4.98 2.54 -7.49
N THR A 154 4.26 2.93 -8.52
CA THR A 154 2.81 2.75 -8.59
C THR A 154 2.37 2.55 -10.04
N ASN A 155 1.26 1.86 -10.26
CA ASN A 155 0.58 1.81 -11.55
C ASN A 155 -0.73 2.62 -11.57
N ILE A 156 -0.94 3.46 -10.55
CA ILE A 156 -2.11 4.35 -10.45
C ILE A 156 -1.69 5.80 -10.24
N GLU A 157 -2.62 6.71 -10.45
CA GLU A 157 -2.47 8.12 -10.10
C GLU A 157 -2.75 8.37 -8.60
N GLY A 158 -2.03 9.32 -8.02
CA GLY A 158 -2.33 9.83 -6.68
C GLY A 158 -1.87 8.97 -5.51
N PHE A 159 -0.89 8.09 -5.70
CA PHE A 159 -0.22 7.44 -4.58
C PHE A 159 0.60 8.47 -3.79
N SER A 160 0.60 8.36 -2.47
CA SER A 160 1.41 9.22 -1.61
C SER A 160 2.15 8.40 -0.55
N PHE A 161 3.35 8.86 -0.20
CA PHE A 161 4.17 8.25 0.83
C PHE A 161 4.96 9.31 1.60
N VAL A 162 5.53 8.93 2.73
CA VAL A 162 6.31 9.83 3.60
C VAL A 162 7.73 9.30 3.71
N VAL A 163 8.69 10.19 3.63
CA VAL A 163 10.09 9.91 3.96
C VAL A 163 10.52 10.78 5.12
N ALA A 164 11.24 10.19 6.06
CA ALA A 164 11.94 10.89 7.13
C ALA A 164 13.36 10.32 7.26
N THR A 165 14.34 11.18 7.35
CA THR A 165 15.75 10.82 7.62
C THR A 165 16.33 11.80 8.65
N PRO A 166 17.55 11.60 9.18
CA PRO A 166 18.19 12.60 10.03
C PRO A 166 18.29 13.99 9.41
N GLU A 167 18.37 14.06 8.06
CA GLU A 167 18.51 15.31 7.30
C GLU A 167 17.19 15.81 6.69
N LEU A 168 16.14 14.98 6.69
CA LEU A 168 14.85 15.28 6.10
C LEU A 168 13.72 15.06 7.10
N GLU A 169 13.15 16.15 7.60
CA GLU A 169 11.92 16.09 8.39
C GLU A 169 10.81 15.33 7.64
N PRO A 170 9.86 14.69 8.36
CA PRO A 170 8.79 13.92 7.73
C PRO A 170 8.13 14.68 6.57
N THR A 171 8.43 14.26 5.35
CA THR A 171 8.02 14.93 4.12
C THR A 171 7.11 14.02 3.30
N VAL A 172 5.94 14.52 2.94
CA VAL A 172 4.98 13.83 2.07
C VAL A 172 5.35 14.03 0.62
N PHE A 173 5.38 12.95 -0.14
CA PHE A 173 5.56 12.94 -1.58
C PHE A 173 4.30 12.39 -2.26
N VAL A 174 3.95 12.96 -3.40
CA VAL A 174 2.88 12.49 -4.29
C VAL A 174 3.52 11.87 -5.52
N VAL A 175 3.03 10.71 -5.92
CA VAL A 175 3.59 9.90 -7.00
C VAL A 175 2.62 9.84 -8.16
N LYS A 176 3.15 9.97 -9.38
CA LYS A 176 2.46 9.75 -10.64
C LYS A 176 3.13 8.64 -11.42
N HIS A 177 2.34 7.87 -12.13
CA HIS A 177 2.84 6.85 -13.05
C HIS A 177 3.03 7.46 -14.44
N GLU A 178 4.27 7.50 -14.93
CA GLU A 178 4.61 8.04 -16.25
C GLU A 178 5.37 7.00 -17.08
N GLY A 179 4.65 6.29 -17.95
CA GLY A 179 5.22 5.24 -18.77
C GLY A 179 5.70 4.04 -17.96
N GLU A 180 7.00 3.84 -17.84
CA GLU A 180 7.61 2.78 -17.01
C GLU A 180 8.22 3.35 -15.71
N HIS A 181 8.07 4.65 -15.46
CA HIS A 181 8.64 5.34 -14.31
C HIS A 181 7.58 5.85 -13.36
N SER A 182 7.94 5.95 -12.10
CA SER A 182 7.15 6.62 -11.07
C SER A 182 7.85 7.92 -10.72
N VAL A 183 7.23 9.03 -11.10
CA VAL A 183 7.70 10.38 -10.81
C VAL A 183 7.05 10.88 -9.54
N PHE A 184 7.82 11.45 -8.63
CA PHE A 184 7.29 11.95 -7.37
C PHE A 184 7.78 13.37 -7.09
N GLU A 185 6.91 14.13 -6.44
CA GLU A 185 7.17 15.49 -6.01
C GLU A 185 6.71 15.70 -4.57
N LYS A 186 7.33 16.67 -3.89
CA LYS A 186 6.89 17.05 -2.54
C LYS A 186 5.46 17.58 -2.61
N ALA A 187 4.59 17.06 -1.75
CA ALA A 187 3.22 17.54 -1.65
C ALA A 187 3.16 19.04 -1.30
N SER A 188 2.35 19.80 -2.03
CA SER A 188 2.08 21.20 -1.68
C SER A 188 1.21 21.29 -0.43
N GLN A 189 1.22 22.44 0.24
CA GLN A 189 0.34 22.67 1.40
C GLN A 189 -1.14 22.58 0.99
N GLU A 190 -1.48 23.05 -0.19
CA GLU A 190 -2.84 22.95 -0.73
C GLU A 190 -3.28 21.49 -0.91
N TRP A 191 -2.40 20.65 -1.43
CA TRP A 191 -2.67 19.20 -1.56
C TRP A 191 -2.88 18.54 -0.19
N LEU A 192 -2.03 18.86 0.79
CA LEU A 192 -2.15 18.35 2.17
C LEU A 192 -3.47 18.76 2.81
N ASP A 193 -3.85 20.02 2.68
CA ASP A 193 -5.09 20.56 3.25
C ASP A 193 -6.32 19.91 2.60
N ASP A 194 -6.31 19.72 1.28
CA ASP A 194 -7.38 19.02 0.56
C ASP A 194 -7.47 17.55 0.94
N TYR A 195 -6.33 16.87 1.03
CA TYR A 195 -6.26 15.48 1.47
C TYR A 195 -6.85 15.31 2.88
N MET A 196 -6.44 16.14 3.82
CA MET A 196 -6.97 16.10 5.19
C MET A 196 -8.46 16.44 5.22
N ARG A 197 -8.89 17.45 4.50
CA ARG A 197 -10.30 17.85 4.40
C ARG A 197 -11.17 16.71 3.89
N THR A 198 -10.77 16.03 2.82
CA THR A 198 -11.52 14.90 2.24
C THR A 198 -11.58 13.68 3.17
N ARG A 199 -10.52 13.42 3.92
CA ARG A 199 -10.44 12.29 4.86
C ARG A 199 -11.19 12.51 6.17
N THR A 200 -11.32 13.77 6.61
CA THR A 200 -11.95 14.13 7.89
C THR A 200 -13.37 14.69 7.74
N ALA A 201 -13.81 15.03 6.54
CA ALA A 201 -15.17 15.54 6.29
C ALA A 201 -16.25 14.63 6.89
N PRO A 202 -17.26 15.19 7.56
CA PRO A 202 -18.37 14.40 8.09
C PRO A 202 -19.09 13.62 6.98
N LEU A 203 -19.44 12.38 7.26
CA LEU A 203 -20.28 11.58 6.37
C LEU A 203 -21.74 11.77 6.75
N VAL A 204 -22.59 12.01 5.75
CA VAL A 204 -24.04 12.09 5.92
C VAL A 204 -24.65 10.72 5.64
N ARG A 205 -25.57 10.29 6.49
CA ARG A 205 -26.39 9.08 6.22
C ARG A 205 -27.34 9.37 5.06
N LYS A 206 -27.27 8.56 4.01
CA LYS A 206 -28.21 8.58 2.89
C LYS A 206 -29.50 7.85 3.19
#